data_76eaba292f79ace79e04d82ccd9568cd
#
_entry.id   76eaba292f79ace79e04d82ccd9568cd
#
_cell.length_a   1.000
_cell.length_b   1.000
_cell.length_c   1.000
_cell.angle_alpha   90.00
_cell.angle_beta   90.00
_cell.angle_gamma   90.00
#
_symmetry.space_group_name_H-M   'P 1'
#
loop_
_entity.id
_entity.type
_entity.pdbx_description
1 polymer ?
#
loop_
_entity_poly.entity_id
_entity_poly.type
_entity_poly.pdbx_seq_one_letter_code
_entity_poly.pdbx_strand_id
1 'polypeptide(L)'
;FSSHHLEALPYIRQHMERHQAIVLEEPPSPHLQAMLDGRISINDYIMEFDSGFPEFDRRMCALLQELHQAGTRIIQVEPYLEKLLQIHELFADGKTAEEVSREPEFKSVYEAEKRATGALISYYAQSMEGPFAAVVEGVKDFARADAERLTLRERLRARTISSLHRSNETMYVEAGYIHYPLYRYL
;
A
#
# COMPACT_ATOMS: atom_id res chain seq x y z
N PHE A 1 11.56 1.04 7.85
CA PHE A 1 10.46 2.02 7.75
C PHE A 1 11.04 3.35 7.32
N SER A 2 10.60 3.85 6.17
CA SER A 2 11.11 5.10 5.59
C SER A 2 10.15 6.26 5.81
N SER A 3 10.68 7.47 5.74
CA SER A 3 9.90 8.68 5.61
C SER A 3 10.20 9.30 4.24
N HIS A 4 9.21 9.97 3.63
CA HIS A 4 9.34 10.59 2.31
C HIS A 4 10.15 11.91 2.36
N HIS A 5 11.25 11.91 3.12
CA HIS A 5 12.19 13.03 3.21
C HIS A 5 13.45 12.75 2.39
N LEU A 6 13.92 13.76 1.67
CA LEU A 6 15.10 13.63 0.82
C LEU A 6 16.35 13.19 1.59
N GLU A 7 16.45 13.58 2.86
CA GLU A 7 17.54 13.23 3.77
C GLU A 7 17.57 11.72 4.09
N ALA A 8 16.45 11.02 3.94
CA ALA A 8 16.37 9.57 4.15
C ALA A 8 16.96 8.77 2.96
N LEU A 9 16.96 9.33 1.75
CA LEU A 9 17.39 8.62 0.53
C LEU A 9 18.79 8.01 0.59
N PRO A 10 19.83 8.64 1.14
CA PRO A 10 21.15 8.01 1.27
C PRO A 10 21.13 6.74 2.13
N TYR A 11 20.34 6.73 3.19
CA TYR A 11 20.18 5.56 4.06
C TYR A 11 19.38 4.46 3.38
N ILE A 12 18.29 4.82 2.69
CA ILE A 12 17.46 3.91 1.91
C ILE A 12 18.35 3.24 0.84
N ARG A 13 19.10 4.01 0.05
CA ARG A 13 20.05 3.51 -0.95
C ARG A 13 21.00 2.49 -0.34
N GLN A 14 21.69 2.84 0.76
CA GLN A 14 22.66 1.97 1.43
C GLN A 14 22.06 0.62 1.83
N HIS A 15 20.79 0.61 2.23
CA HIS A 15 20.09 -0.64 2.58
C HIS A 15 19.65 -1.40 1.33
N MET A 16 19.05 -0.74 0.34
CA MET A 16 18.61 -1.38 -0.90
C MET A 16 19.75 -2.06 -1.66
N GLU A 17 20.90 -1.42 -1.76
CA GLU A 17 22.11 -1.94 -2.47
C GLU A 17 22.64 -3.26 -1.89
N ARG A 18 22.26 -3.63 -0.68
CA ARG A 18 22.69 -4.87 -0.01
C ARG A 18 21.77 -6.05 -0.28
N HIS A 19 20.65 -5.83 -0.99
CA HIS A 19 19.61 -6.82 -1.18
C HIS A 19 19.41 -7.15 -2.67
N GLN A 20 19.05 -8.39 -2.94
CA GLN A 20 18.84 -8.90 -4.30
C GLN A 20 17.43 -8.60 -4.82
N ALA A 21 16.50 -8.36 -3.92
CA ALA A 21 15.15 -7.94 -4.26
C ALA A 21 14.70 -6.76 -3.39
N ILE A 22 13.89 -5.89 -3.99
CA ILE A 22 13.23 -4.76 -3.32
C ILE A 22 11.74 -4.93 -3.52
N VAL A 23 10.99 -4.88 -2.40
CA VAL A 23 9.54 -4.94 -2.40
C VAL A 23 9.00 -3.55 -2.08
N LEU A 24 8.21 -3.01 -3.01
CA LEU A 24 7.56 -1.72 -2.90
C LEU A 24 6.13 -1.88 -2.37
N GLU A 25 5.66 -0.88 -1.64
CA GLU A 25 4.30 -0.80 -1.13
C GLU A 25 3.34 -0.17 -2.16
N GLU A 26 3.18 -0.85 -3.28
CA GLU A 26 2.35 -0.38 -4.40
C GLU A 26 1.60 -1.55 -5.03
N PRO A 27 0.38 -1.34 -5.54
CA PRO A 27 -0.27 -2.32 -6.40
C PRO A 27 0.54 -2.59 -7.67
N PRO A 28 0.56 -3.83 -8.20
CA PRO A 28 1.24 -4.13 -9.44
C PRO A 28 0.79 -3.24 -10.60
N SER A 29 1.75 -2.63 -11.29
CA SER A 29 1.51 -1.78 -12.45
C SER A 29 2.47 -2.13 -13.60
N PRO A 30 1.99 -2.27 -14.84
CA PRO A 30 2.84 -2.46 -16.01
C PRO A 30 3.76 -1.25 -16.27
N HIS A 31 3.40 -0.08 -15.76
CA HIS A 31 4.15 1.15 -15.95
C HIS A 31 5.43 1.18 -15.09
N LEU A 32 5.46 0.52 -13.93
CA LEU A 32 6.70 0.39 -13.17
C LEU A 32 7.78 -0.29 -14.02
N GLN A 33 7.47 -1.45 -14.61
CA GLN A 33 8.45 -2.15 -15.44
C GLN A 33 8.86 -1.31 -16.66
N ALA A 34 7.93 -0.58 -17.27
CA ALA A 34 8.24 0.30 -18.38
C ALA A 34 9.17 1.47 -17.96
N MET A 35 8.97 2.01 -16.77
CA MET A 35 9.84 3.05 -16.19
C MET A 35 11.22 2.47 -15.84
N LEU A 36 11.29 1.31 -15.20
CA LEU A 36 12.56 0.66 -14.85
C LEU A 36 13.41 0.35 -16.10
N ASP A 37 12.78 -0.06 -17.19
CA ASP A 37 13.42 -0.32 -18.50
C ASP A 37 13.75 0.96 -19.29
N GLY A 38 13.35 2.15 -18.79
CA GLY A 38 13.52 3.43 -19.47
C GLY A 38 12.63 3.63 -20.69
N ARG A 39 11.56 2.83 -20.86
CA ARG A 39 10.58 2.94 -21.95
C ARG A 39 9.59 4.11 -21.76
N ILE A 40 9.35 4.50 -20.52
CA ILE A 40 8.66 5.75 -20.15
C ILE A 40 9.56 6.57 -19.23
N SER A 41 9.37 7.88 -19.20
CA SER A 41 10.14 8.74 -18.30
C SER A 41 9.67 8.59 -16.85
N ILE A 42 10.57 8.88 -15.90
CA ILE A 42 10.21 8.94 -14.47
C ILE A 42 9.10 9.95 -14.24
N ASN A 43 9.12 11.10 -14.94
CA ASN A 43 8.07 12.10 -14.79
C ASN A 43 6.72 11.59 -15.26
N ASP A 44 6.63 10.89 -16.40
CA ASP A 44 5.39 10.29 -16.87
C ASP A 44 4.87 9.25 -15.88
N TYR A 45 5.76 8.41 -15.33
CA TYR A 45 5.39 7.42 -14.31
C TYR A 45 4.81 8.10 -13.04
N ILE A 46 5.47 9.14 -12.53
CA ILE A 46 5.02 9.85 -11.31
C ILE A 46 3.69 10.57 -11.53
N MET A 47 3.41 11.04 -12.75
CA MET A 47 2.15 11.71 -13.06
C MET A 47 0.93 10.79 -13.00
N GLU A 48 1.12 9.46 -12.98
CA GLU A 48 0.01 8.49 -12.89
C GLU A 48 -0.55 8.34 -11.47
N PHE A 49 0.21 8.74 -10.47
CA PHE A 49 -0.25 8.75 -9.09
C PHE A 49 -0.10 10.14 -8.47
N ASP A 50 -1.09 10.52 -7.70
CA ASP A 50 -1.12 11.81 -7.00
C ASP A 50 -0.16 11.78 -5.81
N SER A 51 1.12 12.01 -6.13
CA SER A 51 2.18 12.01 -5.12
C SER A 51 2.19 13.29 -4.31
N GLY A 52 2.11 13.15 -3.00
CA GLY A 52 2.37 14.26 -2.06
C GLY A 52 3.84 14.68 -1.98
N PHE A 53 4.78 13.89 -2.58
CA PHE A 53 6.23 14.08 -2.44
C PHE A 53 6.98 13.92 -3.78
N PRO A 54 6.65 14.68 -4.83
CA PRO A 54 7.11 14.41 -6.20
C PRO A 54 8.63 14.44 -6.38
N GLU A 55 9.35 15.24 -5.59
CA GLU A 55 10.82 15.27 -5.67
C GLU A 55 11.47 14.04 -5.01
N PHE A 56 10.89 13.55 -3.91
CA PHE A 56 11.31 12.31 -3.28
C PHE A 56 11.09 11.14 -4.25
N ASP A 57 9.89 11.04 -4.83
CA ASP A 57 9.52 9.95 -5.74
C ASP A 57 10.38 9.95 -7.00
N ARG A 58 10.69 11.12 -7.56
CA ARG A 58 11.60 11.23 -8.70
C ARG A 58 12.97 10.64 -8.39
N ARG A 59 13.54 10.96 -7.24
CA ARG A 59 14.85 10.44 -6.83
C ARG A 59 14.79 8.96 -6.45
N MET A 60 13.70 8.53 -5.84
CA MET A 60 13.47 7.11 -5.55
C MET A 60 13.37 6.31 -6.85
N CYS A 61 12.58 6.76 -7.84
CA CYS A 61 12.46 6.10 -9.13
C CYS A 61 13.82 6.02 -9.86
N ALA A 62 14.64 7.10 -9.80
CA ALA A 62 15.99 7.07 -10.36
C ALA A 62 16.87 6.02 -9.68
N LEU A 63 16.82 5.93 -8.36
CA LEU A 63 17.51 4.89 -7.59
C LEU A 63 17.05 3.48 -7.99
N LEU A 64 15.73 3.27 -8.11
CA LEU A 64 15.16 1.98 -8.51
C LEU A 64 15.60 1.58 -9.93
N GLN A 65 15.68 2.53 -10.88
CA GLN A 65 16.23 2.28 -12.23
C GLN A 65 17.69 1.84 -12.16
N GLU A 66 18.53 2.54 -11.39
CA GLU A 66 19.95 2.17 -11.21
C GLU A 66 20.11 0.75 -10.65
N LEU A 67 19.34 0.43 -9.61
CA LEU A 67 19.37 -0.90 -8.96
C LEU A 67 18.84 -1.99 -9.90
N HIS A 68 17.76 -1.72 -10.65
CA HIS A 68 17.24 -2.64 -11.65
C HIS A 68 18.27 -2.95 -12.74
N GLN A 69 18.95 -1.92 -13.27
CA GLN A 69 20.01 -2.08 -14.25
C GLN A 69 21.21 -2.86 -13.71
N ALA A 70 21.47 -2.77 -12.39
CA ALA A 70 22.48 -3.58 -11.71
C ALA A 70 22.03 -5.03 -11.43
N GLY A 71 20.79 -5.39 -11.78
CA GLY A 71 20.25 -6.75 -11.64
C GLY A 71 19.41 -6.99 -10.39
N THR A 72 19.12 -5.96 -9.60
CA THR A 72 18.20 -6.07 -8.45
C THR A 72 16.75 -6.26 -8.93
N ARG A 73 16.06 -7.20 -8.35
CA ARG A 73 14.64 -7.48 -8.65
C ARG A 73 13.75 -6.48 -7.92
N ILE A 74 12.95 -5.71 -8.65
CA ILE A 74 11.98 -4.77 -8.07
C ILE A 74 10.58 -5.37 -8.18
N ILE A 75 9.82 -5.36 -7.08
CA ILE A 75 8.52 -6.03 -6.99
C ILE A 75 7.53 -5.10 -6.28
N GLN A 76 6.37 -4.91 -6.85
CA GLN A 76 5.24 -4.23 -6.20
C GLN A 76 4.38 -5.26 -5.45
N VAL A 77 4.06 -4.98 -4.18
CA VAL A 77 3.22 -5.86 -3.36
C VAL A 77 2.27 -5.04 -2.49
N GLU A 78 1.04 -4.92 -2.96
CA GLU A 78 -0.05 -4.31 -2.20
C GLU A 78 -1.39 -4.99 -2.51
N PRO A 79 -1.56 -6.26 -2.13
CA PRO A 79 -2.71 -7.07 -2.52
C PRO A 79 -4.04 -6.57 -1.94
N TYR A 80 -4.02 -5.78 -0.87
CA TYR A 80 -5.24 -5.18 -0.33
C TYR A 80 -5.78 -4.11 -1.27
N LEU A 81 -4.93 -3.16 -1.69
CA LEU A 81 -5.33 -2.10 -2.62
C LEU A 81 -5.64 -2.65 -4.01
N GLU A 82 -4.92 -3.66 -4.47
CA GLU A 82 -5.23 -4.36 -5.72
C GLU A 82 -6.67 -4.89 -5.72
N LYS A 83 -7.07 -5.60 -4.65
CA LYS A 83 -8.45 -6.07 -4.50
C LYS A 83 -9.46 -4.94 -4.36
N LEU A 84 -9.11 -3.87 -3.67
CA LEU A 84 -9.99 -2.71 -3.53
C LEU A 84 -10.25 -2.03 -4.88
N LEU A 85 -9.22 -1.89 -5.72
CA LEU A 85 -9.37 -1.37 -7.08
C LEU A 85 -10.30 -2.27 -7.91
N GLN A 86 -10.11 -3.58 -7.88
CA GLN A 86 -10.99 -4.55 -8.56
C GLN A 86 -12.45 -4.46 -8.05
N ILE A 87 -12.65 -4.27 -6.75
CA ILE A 87 -14.00 -4.03 -6.18
C ILE A 87 -14.63 -2.76 -6.76
N HIS A 88 -13.86 -1.68 -6.89
CA HIS A 88 -14.35 -0.44 -7.49
C HIS A 88 -14.71 -0.62 -8.98
N GLU A 89 -13.93 -1.38 -9.73
CA GLU A 89 -14.23 -1.74 -11.11
C GLU A 89 -15.54 -2.55 -11.21
N LEU A 90 -15.73 -3.54 -10.34
CA LEU A 90 -16.98 -4.30 -10.27
C LEU A 90 -18.20 -3.40 -9.99
N PHE A 91 -18.08 -2.42 -9.11
CA PHE A 91 -19.15 -1.45 -8.88
C PHE A 91 -19.39 -0.53 -10.09
N ALA A 92 -18.32 -0.11 -10.78
CA ALA A 92 -18.45 0.67 -12.02
C ALA A 92 -19.15 -0.12 -13.12
N ASP A 93 -18.95 -1.45 -13.17
CA ASP A 93 -19.63 -2.38 -14.07
C ASP A 93 -21.06 -2.74 -13.63
N GLY A 94 -21.56 -2.12 -12.56
CA GLY A 94 -22.94 -2.27 -12.09
C GLY A 94 -23.19 -3.43 -11.13
N LYS A 95 -22.15 -4.09 -10.63
CA LYS A 95 -22.29 -5.10 -9.57
C LYS A 95 -22.81 -4.47 -8.28
N THR A 96 -23.67 -5.22 -7.58
CA THR A 96 -24.19 -4.79 -6.29
C THR A 96 -23.23 -5.14 -5.13
N ALA A 97 -23.39 -4.45 -4.02
CA ALA A 97 -22.67 -4.74 -2.79
C ALA A 97 -22.86 -6.19 -2.29
N GLU A 98 -24.06 -6.74 -2.52
CA GLU A 98 -24.39 -8.11 -2.16
C GLU A 98 -23.63 -9.13 -3.04
N GLU A 99 -23.55 -8.88 -4.34
CA GLU A 99 -22.78 -9.73 -5.26
C GLU A 99 -21.27 -9.71 -4.91
N VAL A 100 -20.68 -8.53 -4.70
CA VAL A 100 -19.28 -8.41 -4.31
C VAL A 100 -18.99 -9.12 -2.98
N SER A 101 -19.88 -8.98 -1.99
CA SER A 101 -19.70 -9.62 -0.68
C SER A 101 -19.87 -11.15 -0.69
N ARG A 102 -20.47 -11.71 -1.72
CA ARG A 102 -20.58 -13.17 -1.92
C ARG A 102 -19.34 -13.78 -2.52
N GLU A 103 -18.49 -12.99 -3.17
CA GLU A 103 -17.25 -13.49 -3.77
C GLU A 103 -16.17 -13.67 -2.69
N PRO A 104 -15.69 -14.91 -2.41
CA PRO A 104 -14.77 -15.18 -1.32
C PRO A 104 -13.46 -14.38 -1.43
N GLU A 105 -13.06 -14.07 -2.66
CA GLU A 105 -11.84 -13.33 -2.96
C GLU A 105 -11.89 -11.88 -2.46
N PHE A 106 -13.03 -11.22 -2.57
CA PHE A 106 -13.20 -9.80 -2.24
C PHE A 106 -13.81 -9.56 -0.87
N LYS A 107 -14.56 -10.53 -0.35
CA LYS A 107 -15.38 -10.40 0.86
C LYS A 107 -14.64 -9.75 2.02
N SER A 108 -13.47 -10.27 2.37
CA SER A 108 -12.74 -9.79 3.56
C SER A 108 -12.27 -8.33 3.41
N VAL A 109 -11.81 -7.94 2.21
CA VAL A 109 -11.37 -6.58 1.92
C VAL A 109 -12.56 -5.63 1.88
N TYR A 110 -13.63 -6.02 1.17
CA TYR A 110 -14.86 -5.23 1.10
C TYR A 110 -15.48 -4.97 2.48
N GLU A 111 -15.61 -6.00 3.32
CA GLU A 111 -16.19 -5.87 4.65
C GLU A 111 -15.32 -5.01 5.60
N ALA A 112 -13.99 -5.14 5.51
CA ALA A 112 -13.07 -4.33 6.30
C ALA A 112 -13.14 -2.85 5.89
N GLU A 113 -13.11 -2.56 4.58
CA GLU A 113 -13.19 -1.20 4.04
C GLU A 113 -14.54 -0.55 4.37
N LYS A 114 -15.64 -1.27 4.14
CA LYS A 114 -16.99 -0.81 4.47
C LYS A 114 -17.12 -0.45 5.95
N ARG A 115 -16.55 -1.26 6.84
CA ARG A 115 -16.62 -1.03 8.30
C ARG A 115 -15.81 0.18 8.71
N ALA A 116 -14.56 0.31 8.24
CA ALA A 116 -13.70 1.43 8.56
C ALA A 116 -14.26 2.76 8.01
N THR A 117 -14.68 2.77 6.74
CA THR A 117 -15.31 3.94 6.11
C THR A 117 -16.62 4.32 6.78
N GLY A 118 -17.47 3.35 7.12
CA GLY A 118 -18.72 3.59 7.84
C GLY A 118 -18.49 4.20 9.23
N ALA A 119 -17.49 3.70 9.98
CA ALA A 119 -17.12 4.25 11.28
C ALA A 119 -16.54 5.68 11.14
N LEU A 120 -15.76 5.96 10.11
CA LEU A 120 -15.23 7.30 9.83
C LEU A 120 -16.35 8.30 9.52
N ILE A 121 -17.29 7.93 8.65
CA ILE A 121 -18.45 8.77 8.31
C ILE A 121 -19.28 9.04 9.56
N SER A 122 -19.54 8.02 10.38
CA SER A 122 -20.28 8.15 11.65
C SER A 122 -19.58 9.11 12.62
N TYR A 123 -18.25 8.98 12.75
CA TYR A 123 -17.44 9.90 13.56
C TYR A 123 -17.57 11.36 13.06
N TYR A 124 -17.47 11.60 11.76
CA TYR A 124 -17.61 12.96 11.22
C TYR A 124 -19.02 13.54 11.48
N ALA A 125 -20.07 12.76 11.28
CA ALA A 125 -21.44 13.20 11.60
C ALA A 125 -21.60 13.58 13.07
N GLN A 126 -21.07 12.76 13.99
CA GLN A 126 -21.08 13.04 15.43
C GLN A 126 -20.25 14.25 15.83
N SER A 127 -19.10 14.48 15.14
CA SER A 127 -18.22 15.61 15.43
C SER A 127 -18.85 16.97 15.09
N MET A 128 -19.84 17.01 14.20
CA MET A 128 -20.50 18.25 13.80
C MET A 128 -21.60 18.69 14.79
N GLU A 129 -22.36 17.75 15.36
CA GLU A 129 -23.57 18.06 16.11
C GLU A 129 -23.70 17.28 17.44
N GLY A 130 -22.81 16.33 17.69
CA GLY A 130 -22.91 15.44 18.84
C GLY A 130 -22.27 15.98 20.13
N PRO A 131 -22.67 15.49 21.30
CA PRO A 131 -22.00 15.79 22.56
C PRO A 131 -20.59 15.18 22.57
N PHE A 132 -19.66 15.81 23.27
CA PHE A 132 -18.25 15.41 23.32
C PHE A 132 -18.04 13.92 23.61
N ALA A 133 -18.83 13.32 24.50
CA ALA A 133 -18.73 11.90 24.81
C ALA A 133 -19.02 11.01 23.57
N ALA A 134 -20.01 11.38 22.73
CA ALA A 134 -20.32 10.66 21.49
C ALA A 134 -19.17 10.78 20.47
N VAL A 135 -18.56 11.96 20.36
CA VAL A 135 -17.40 12.19 19.50
C VAL A 135 -16.21 11.30 19.92
N VAL A 136 -15.93 11.19 21.21
CA VAL A 136 -14.88 10.32 21.75
C VAL A 136 -15.13 8.85 21.42
N GLU A 137 -16.37 8.36 21.59
CA GLU A 137 -16.71 6.98 21.24
C GLU A 137 -16.61 6.77 19.72
N GLY A 138 -17.07 7.70 18.90
CA GLY A 138 -16.92 7.65 17.44
C GLY A 138 -15.48 7.52 16.97
N VAL A 139 -14.56 8.30 17.59
CA VAL A 139 -13.11 8.18 17.31
C VAL A 139 -12.58 6.78 17.68
N LYS A 140 -12.99 6.25 18.85
CA LYS A 140 -12.56 4.90 19.27
C LYS A 140 -13.07 3.82 18.34
N ASP A 141 -14.31 3.92 17.89
CA ASP A 141 -14.92 2.95 16.98
C ASP A 141 -14.24 2.98 15.61
N PHE A 142 -13.96 4.18 15.08
CA PHE A 142 -13.17 4.34 13.88
C PHE A 142 -11.76 3.75 14.06
N ALA A 143 -11.05 4.11 15.14
CA ALA A 143 -9.69 3.61 15.38
C ALA A 143 -9.63 2.07 15.47
N ARG A 144 -10.64 1.41 16.07
CA ARG A 144 -10.72 -0.05 16.12
C ARG A 144 -10.95 -0.64 14.72
N ALA A 145 -11.91 -0.10 13.98
CA ALA A 145 -12.22 -0.59 12.63
C ALA A 145 -11.03 -0.40 11.68
N ASP A 146 -10.34 0.73 11.78
CA ASP A 146 -9.15 1.01 10.97
C ASP A 146 -7.96 0.12 11.35
N ALA A 147 -7.75 -0.15 12.63
CA ALA A 147 -6.74 -1.09 13.10
C ALA A 147 -7.00 -2.54 12.59
N GLU A 148 -8.26 -2.98 12.53
CA GLU A 148 -8.63 -4.27 11.94
C GLU A 148 -8.35 -4.29 10.43
N ARG A 149 -8.69 -3.22 9.71
CA ARG A 149 -8.42 -3.03 8.28
C ARG A 149 -6.92 -3.09 8.00
N LEU A 150 -6.11 -2.33 8.73
CA LEU A 150 -4.65 -2.35 8.61
C LEU A 150 -4.08 -3.74 8.93
N THR A 151 -4.58 -4.41 9.97
CA THR A 151 -4.16 -5.77 10.32
C THR A 151 -4.39 -6.75 9.17
N LEU A 152 -5.54 -6.68 8.50
CA LEU A 152 -5.83 -7.51 7.32
C LEU A 152 -4.86 -7.20 6.17
N ARG A 153 -4.64 -5.92 5.88
CA ARG A 153 -3.71 -5.44 4.86
C ARG A 153 -2.31 -6.00 5.07
N GLU A 154 -1.77 -5.89 6.29
CA GLU A 154 -0.44 -6.38 6.62
C GLU A 154 -0.32 -7.91 6.50
N ARG A 155 -1.35 -8.65 6.89
CA ARG A 155 -1.37 -10.11 6.73
C ARG A 155 -1.39 -10.54 5.27
N LEU A 156 -2.13 -9.85 4.42
CA LEU A 156 -2.15 -10.12 2.99
C LEU A 156 -0.78 -9.82 2.36
N ARG A 157 -0.17 -8.68 2.69
CA ARG A 157 1.17 -8.32 2.23
C ARG A 157 2.22 -9.35 2.67
N ALA A 158 2.25 -9.69 3.95
CA ALA A 158 3.22 -10.67 4.47
C ALA A 158 3.11 -12.02 3.76
N ARG A 159 1.89 -12.54 3.54
CA ARG A 159 1.67 -13.79 2.80
C ARG A 159 2.21 -13.71 1.37
N THR A 160 1.92 -12.61 0.67
CA THR A 160 2.39 -12.41 -0.70
C THR A 160 3.91 -12.29 -0.74
N ILE A 161 4.52 -11.48 0.13
CA ILE A 161 5.98 -11.33 0.22
C ILE A 161 6.64 -12.69 0.51
N SER A 162 6.12 -13.44 1.48
CA SER A 162 6.65 -14.77 1.82
C SER A 162 6.57 -15.74 0.63
N SER A 163 5.51 -15.67 -0.17
CA SER A 163 5.35 -16.54 -1.37
C SER A 163 6.29 -16.16 -2.52
N LEU A 164 6.73 -14.91 -2.57
CA LEU A 164 7.63 -14.38 -3.60
C LEU A 164 9.11 -14.55 -3.27
N HIS A 165 9.43 -14.85 -2.00
CA HIS A 165 10.80 -15.05 -1.53
C HIS A 165 11.41 -16.29 -2.17
N ARG A 166 12.60 -16.13 -2.76
CA ARG A 166 13.38 -17.23 -3.35
C ARG A 166 14.40 -17.74 -2.36
N SER A 167 14.73 -19.02 -2.45
CA SER A 167 15.76 -19.62 -1.60
C SER A 167 17.10 -18.86 -1.74
N ASN A 168 17.67 -18.49 -0.59
CA ASN A 168 18.92 -17.72 -0.49
C ASN A 168 18.87 -16.28 -1.05
N GLU A 169 17.70 -15.73 -1.32
CA GLU A 169 17.53 -14.33 -1.72
C GLU A 169 17.38 -13.44 -0.49
N THR A 170 18.06 -12.30 -0.48
CA THR A 170 17.84 -11.26 0.52
C THR A 170 16.87 -10.21 -0.04
N MET A 171 15.84 -9.85 0.73
CA MET A 171 14.82 -8.90 0.33
C MET A 171 14.82 -7.66 1.23
N TYR A 172 14.80 -6.49 0.60
CA TYR A 172 14.48 -5.24 1.27
C TYR A 172 12.98 -4.96 1.08
N VAL A 173 12.23 -4.79 2.18
CA VAL A 173 10.80 -4.48 2.13
C VAL A 173 10.64 -3.02 2.53
N GLU A 174 10.22 -2.19 1.58
CA GLU A 174 9.86 -0.81 1.87
C GLU A 174 8.44 -0.75 2.45
N ALA A 175 8.32 0.00 3.54
CA ALA A 175 7.04 0.26 4.17
C ALA A 175 7.11 1.54 5.02
N GLY A 176 6.05 2.34 5.00
CA GLY A 176 5.90 3.47 5.90
C GLY A 176 5.80 3.03 7.37
N TYR A 177 6.03 3.96 8.30
CA TYR A 177 6.06 3.66 9.75
C TYR A 177 4.74 3.08 10.29
N ILE A 178 3.63 3.36 9.65
CA ILE A 178 2.30 2.83 10.02
C ILE A 178 2.23 1.31 9.82
N HIS A 179 3.08 0.75 8.95
CA HIS A 179 3.15 -0.68 8.62
C HIS A 179 4.09 -1.47 9.54
N TYR A 180 4.47 -0.91 10.71
CA TYR A 180 5.27 -1.64 11.71
C TYR A 180 4.74 -3.05 12.02
N PRO A 181 3.41 -3.32 12.07
CA PRO A 181 2.90 -4.67 12.27
C PRO A 181 3.33 -5.68 11.20
N LEU A 182 3.64 -5.24 9.97
CA LEU A 182 4.14 -6.11 8.90
C LEU A 182 5.37 -6.91 9.34
N TYR A 183 6.31 -6.27 10.03
CA TYR A 183 7.50 -6.93 10.57
C TYR A 183 7.20 -8.15 11.47
N ARG A 184 6.03 -8.17 12.12
CA ARG A 184 5.61 -9.27 13.01
C ARG A 184 4.99 -10.44 12.24
N TYR A 185 4.65 -10.26 10.99
CA TYR A 185 4.04 -11.28 10.13
C TYR A 185 5.02 -11.86 9.11
N LEU A 186 6.15 -11.19 8.85
CA LEU A 186 7.29 -11.66 8.07
C LEU A 186 8.24 -12.49 8.93
#